data_bf98c72d441154eb21fc731a4fcd52c5
#
_entry.id   bf98c72d441154eb21fc731a4fcd52c5
#
_cell.length_a   1.000
_cell.length_b   1.000
_cell.length_c   1.000
_cell.angle_alpha   90.00
_cell.angle_beta   90.00
_cell.angle_gamma   90.00
#
_symmetry.space_group_name_H-M   'P 1'
#
loop_
_entity.id
_entity.type
_entity.pdbx_description
1 polymer ?
#
loop_
_entity_poly.entity_id
_entity_poly.type
_entity_poly.pdbx_seq_one_letter_code
_entity_poly.pdbx_strand_id
1 'polypeptide(L)'
;RGGAVVCNGFKSIDDDTWMGPLFKAVGEKHGFTLDTPICDYSESALQALAYGTGDEVYSIVRSFEGTVRHQDIKFAGLVGMIQLRFDQTQDEYYEQFVEEIACHTCKGKRLKPEVLAVTIGGMNIDQVCSMSVKEAIAFFDALELDEVKTVIAKEILKEIRARLRFLDT
;
A
#
# COMPACT_ATOMS: atom_id res chain seq x y z
N ARG A 1 -26.34 -5.54 8.88
CA ARG A 1 -27.24 -4.38 8.70
C ARG A 1 -27.17 -3.35 9.82
N GLY A 2 -26.79 -3.66 11.02
CA GLY A 2 -26.90 -2.79 12.21
C GLY A 2 -25.79 -1.73 12.39
N GLY A 3 -25.11 -1.26 11.34
CA GLY A 3 -24.08 -0.22 11.47
C GLY A 3 -22.74 -0.71 12.05
N ALA A 4 -22.43 -1.98 11.91
CA ALA A 4 -21.16 -2.56 12.33
C ALA A 4 -19.96 -1.96 11.57
N VAL A 5 -20.19 -1.48 10.35
CA VAL A 5 -19.20 -0.75 9.55
C VAL A 5 -19.56 0.73 9.57
N VAL A 6 -18.68 1.55 10.11
CA VAL A 6 -18.90 3.00 10.27
C VAL A 6 -18.51 3.83 9.05
N CYS A 7 -17.77 3.26 8.09
CA CYS A 7 -17.32 3.95 6.90
C CYS A 7 -18.47 4.25 5.93
N ASN A 8 -18.53 5.45 5.38
CA ASN A 8 -19.53 5.86 4.39
C ASN A 8 -19.45 4.95 3.14
N GLY A 9 -20.65 4.62 2.61
CA GLY A 9 -20.78 3.66 1.52
C GLY A 9 -20.90 2.20 1.97
N PHE A 10 -20.63 1.92 3.26
CA PHE A 10 -20.73 0.57 3.85
C PHE A 10 -21.60 0.54 5.11
N LYS A 11 -22.13 1.67 5.59
CA LYS A 11 -22.96 1.77 6.80
C LYS A 11 -24.28 1.03 6.70
N SER A 12 -24.84 0.96 5.49
CA SER A 12 -26.15 0.38 5.23
C SER A 12 -26.05 -0.49 4.00
N ILE A 13 -25.64 -1.75 4.19
CA ILE A 13 -25.62 -2.74 3.12
C ILE A 13 -26.86 -3.62 3.30
N ASP A 14 -27.80 -3.47 2.39
CA ASP A 14 -29.03 -4.24 2.29
C ASP A 14 -29.12 -4.92 0.93
N ASP A 15 -30.04 -5.87 0.78
CA ASP A 15 -30.21 -6.62 -0.47
C ASP A 15 -30.45 -5.73 -1.69
N ASP A 16 -31.10 -4.55 -1.48
CA ASP A 16 -31.42 -3.58 -2.53
C ASP A 16 -30.29 -2.57 -2.80
N THR A 17 -29.22 -2.57 -2.00
CA THR A 17 -28.08 -1.67 -2.21
C THR A 17 -27.19 -2.14 -3.33
N TRP A 18 -26.42 -1.21 -3.91
CA TRP A 18 -25.45 -1.53 -4.97
C TRP A 18 -24.47 -2.67 -4.60
N MET A 19 -24.09 -2.77 -3.33
CA MET A 19 -23.15 -3.78 -2.83
C MET A 19 -23.85 -5.02 -2.27
N GLY A 20 -25.14 -4.96 -1.99
CA GLY A 20 -25.91 -6.04 -1.37
C GLY A 20 -25.72 -7.40 -2.03
N PRO A 21 -25.95 -7.55 -3.35
CA PRO A 21 -25.77 -8.81 -4.04
C PRO A 21 -24.37 -9.40 -3.92
N LEU A 22 -23.32 -8.56 -3.91
CA LEU A 22 -21.94 -9.02 -3.74
C LEU A 22 -21.69 -9.52 -2.31
N PHE A 23 -22.08 -8.74 -1.30
CA PHE A 23 -21.92 -9.15 0.11
C PHE A 23 -22.72 -10.42 0.44
N LYS A 24 -23.89 -10.58 -0.17
CA LYS A 24 -24.70 -11.79 -0.04
C LYS A 24 -24.00 -13.01 -0.64
N ALA A 25 -23.48 -12.89 -1.87
CA ALA A 25 -22.75 -13.97 -2.53
C ALA A 25 -21.48 -14.38 -1.78
N VAL A 26 -20.75 -13.40 -1.24
CA VAL A 26 -19.60 -13.64 -0.36
C VAL A 26 -20.03 -14.34 0.92
N GLY A 27 -21.10 -13.86 1.56
CA GLY A 27 -21.61 -14.40 2.81
C GLY A 27 -22.09 -15.86 2.66
N GLU A 28 -22.82 -16.19 1.59
CA GLU A 28 -23.25 -17.56 1.29
C GLU A 28 -22.07 -18.52 1.19
N LYS A 29 -20.95 -18.07 0.62
CA LYS A 29 -19.77 -18.90 0.45
C LYS A 29 -18.91 -19.02 1.72
N HIS A 30 -18.84 -17.94 2.50
CA HIS A 30 -17.97 -17.86 3.67
C HIS A 30 -18.72 -18.00 5.01
N GLY A 31 -20.02 -18.35 4.99
CA GLY A 31 -20.78 -18.74 6.17
C GLY A 31 -21.29 -17.59 7.01
N PHE A 32 -21.64 -16.46 6.41
CA PHE A 32 -22.31 -15.36 7.11
C PHE A 32 -23.47 -14.77 6.29
N THR A 33 -24.35 -14.03 6.94
CA THR A 33 -25.43 -13.26 6.31
C THR A 33 -25.34 -11.81 6.73
N LEU A 34 -26.03 -10.92 6.02
CA LEU A 34 -26.10 -9.50 6.39
C LEU A 34 -26.79 -9.26 7.75
N ASP A 35 -27.54 -10.23 8.25
CA ASP A 35 -28.24 -10.16 9.54
C ASP A 35 -27.48 -10.82 10.68
N THR A 36 -26.45 -11.61 10.39
CA THR A 36 -25.60 -12.24 11.40
C THR A 36 -24.76 -11.16 12.12
N PRO A 37 -24.80 -11.09 13.46
CA PRO A 37 -23.90 -10.20 14.20
C PRO A 37 -22.42 -10.51 13.92
N ILE A 38 -21.59 -9.48 13.76
CA ILE A 38 -20.16 -9.68 13.46
C ILE A 38 -19.44 -10.48 14.54
N CYS A 39 -19.87 -10.38 15.82
CA CYS A 39 -19.33 -11.20 16.91
C CYS A 39 -19.54 -12.70 16.72
N ASP A 40 -20.52 -13.08 15.90
CA ASP A 40 -20.84 -14.50 15.64
C ASP A 40 -20.18 -15.02 14.34
N TYR A 41 -19.38 -14.18 13.67
CA TYR A 41 -18.62 -14.60 12.50
C TYR A 41 -17.47 -15.52 12.88
N SER A 42 -17.22 -16.53 12.07
CA SER A 42 -15.99 -17.31 12.14
C SER A 42 -14.79 -16.44 11.78
N GLU A 43 -13.60 -16.83 12.21
CA GLU A 43 -12.37 -16.13 11.84
C GLU A 43 -12.16 -16.06 10.33
N SER A 44 -12.50 -17.13 9.60
CA SER A 44 -12.45 -17.14 8.12
C SER A 44 -13.45 -16.18 7.48
N ALA A 45 -14.65 -16.04 8.05
CA ALA A 45 -15.64 -15.07 7.60
C ALA A 45 -15.20 -13.62 7.84
N LEU A 46 -14.58 -13.34 9.00
CA LEU A 46 -14.00 -12.04 9.31
C LEU A 46 -12.84 -11.69 8.38
N GLN A 47 -11.95 -12.64 8.10
CA GLN A 47 -10.86 -12.46 7.15
C GLN A 47 -11.38 -12.17 5.74
N ALA A 48 -12.35 -12.95 5.26
CA ALA A 48 -12.97 -12.72 3.97
C ALA A 48 -13.64 -11.34 3.89
N LEU A 49 -14.41 -10.94 4.91
CA LEU A 49 -15.05 -9.65 4.97
C LEU A 49 -14.07 -8.49 5.00
N ALA A 50 -13.03 -8.57 5.83
CA ALA A 50 -12.05 -7.49 6.02
C ALA A 50 -11.07 -7.37 4.85
N TYR A 51 -10.47 -8.47 4.43
CA TYR A 51 -9.34 -8.47 3.49
C TYR A 51 -9.65 -9.06 2.11
N GLY A 52 -10.91 -9.52 1.92
CA GLY A 52 -11.36 -10.07 0.65
C GLY A 52 -11.06 -11.56 0.47
N THR A 53 -11.36 -12.03 -0.71
CA THR A 53 -11.34 -13.47 -1.06
C THR A 53 -10.32 -13.80 -2.15
N GLY A 54 -9.34 -12.91 -2.35
CA GLY A 54 -8.27 -13.09 -3.33
C GLY A 54 -8.79 -13.09 -4.77
N ASP A 55 -8.49 -14.17 -5.49
CA ASP A 55 -8.85 -14.31 -6.90
C ASP A 55 -10.25 -14.89 -7.14
N GLU A 56 -11.03 -15.13 -6.09
CA GLU A 56 -12.40 -15.61 -6.23
C GLU A 56 -13.28 -14.59 -6.95
N VAL A 57 -14.06 -15.12 -7.90
CA VAL A 57 -15.00 -14.32 -8.70
C VAL A 57 -16.44 -14.66 -8.28
N TYR A 58 -17.22 -13.64 -8.08
CA TYR A 58 -18.64 -13.73 -7.74
C TYR A 58 -19.48 -13.22 -8.90
N SER A 59 -20.28 -14.11 -9.47
CA SER A 59 -21.26 -13.75 -10.50
C SER A 59 -22.51 -13.20 -9.82
N ILE A 60 -22.70 -11.91 -9.89
CA ILE A 60 -23.85 -11.22 -9.28
C ILE A 60 -24.80 -10.69 -10.32
N VAL A 61 -26.06 -10.64 -9.95
CA VAL A 61 -27.13 -10.08 -10.76
C VAL A 61 -27.60 -8.78 -10.10
N ARG A 62 -27.60 -7.71 -10.87
CA ARG A 62 -28.11 -6.40 -10.44
C ARG A 62 -29.28 -6.00 -11.31
N SER A 63 -30.35 -5.52 -10.69
CA SER A 63 -31.47 -4.91 -11.38
C SER A 63 -31.53 -3.42 -11.04
N PHE A 64 -31.49 -2.59 -12.05
CA PHE A 64 -31.63 -1.15 -11.90
C PHE A 64 -32.56 -0.61 -12.98
N GLU A 65 -33.62 0.07 -12.58
CA GLU A 65 -34.64 0.64 -13.49
C GLU A 65 -35.15 -0.37 -14.55
N GLY A 66 -35.38 -1.63 -14.12
CA GLY A 66 -35.86 -2.70 -15.00
C GLY A 66 -34.79 -3.35 -15.89
N THR A 67 -33.54 -2.87 -15.84
CA THR A 67 -32.43 -3.47 -16.56
C THR A 67 -31.68 -4.45 -15.67
N VAL A 68 -31.61 -5.71 -16.09
CA VAL A 68 -30.85 -6.76 -15.40
C VAL A 68 -29.44 -6.83 -15.99
N ARG A 69 -28.42 -6.74 -15.13
CA ARG A 69 -27.02 -6.87 -15.51
C ARG A 69 -26.36 -8.00 -14.73
N HIS A 70 -25.66 -8.87 -15.45
CA HIS A 70 -24.80 -9.88 -14.88
C HIS A 70 -23.38 -9.33 -14.82
N GLN A 71 -22.72 -9.46 -13.68
CA GLN A 71 -21.35 -8.98 -13.49
C GLN A 71 -20.53 -9.99 -12.70
N ASP A 72 -19.32 -10.24 -13.17
CA ASP A 72 -18.33 -11.04 -12.47
C ASP A 72 -17.38 -10.09 -11.73
N ILE A 73 -17.40 -10.16 -10.40
CA ILE A 73 -16.67 -9.21 -9.53
C ILE A 73 -15.83 -9.99 -8.52
N LYS A 74 -14.58 -9.57 -8.32
CA LYS A 74 -13.76 -10.00 -7.20
C LYS A 74 -14.08 -9.17 -5.96
N PHE A 75 -14.07 -9.81 -4.81
CA PHE A 75 -14.30 -9.12 -3.54
C PHE A 75 -12.98 -8.74 -2.89
N ALA A 76 -12.65 -7.46 -2.88
CA ALA A 76 -11.41 -6.94 -2.31
C ALA A 76 -11.43 -6.80 -0.78
N GLY A 77 -12.55 -7.10 -0.12
CA GLY A 77 -12.76 -6.84 1.30
C GLY A 77 -12.98 -5.36 1.63
N LEU A 78 -13.44 -5.10 2.83
CA LEU A 78 -13.71 -3.72 3.27
C LEU A 78 -12.45 -2.86 3.25
N VAL A 79 -11.32 -3.40 3.74
CA VAL A 79 -10.03 -2.70 3.76
C VAL A 79 -9.59 -2.32 2.35
N GLY A 80 -9.61 -3.28 1.41
CA GLY A 80 -9.24 -3.03 0.02
C GLY A 80 -10.16 -2.04 -0.68
N MET A 81 -11.46 -2.08 -0.38
CA MET A 81 -12.42 -1.14 -0.95
C MET A 81 -12.24 0.30 -0.42
N ILE A 82 -11.94 0.45 0.88
CA ILE A 82 -11.65 1.76 1.50
C ILE A 82 -10.36 2.31 0.93
N GLN A 83 -9.31 1.49 0.81
CA GLN A 83 -8.04 1.87 0.21
C GLN A 83 -8.23 2.35 -1.23
N LEU A 84 -8.97 1.58 -2.04
CA LEU A 84 -9.25 1.95 -3.42
C LEU A 84 -10.00 3.29 -3.52
N ARG A 85 -10.95 3.54 -2.62
CA ARG A 85 -11.66 4.82 -2.56
C ARG A 85 -10.74 5.97 -2.21
N PHE A 86 -9.88 5.79 -1.19
CA PHE A 86 -8.88 6.79 -0.82
C PHE A 86 -7.92 7.08 -1.98
N ASP A 87 -7.39 6.05 -2.64
CA ASP A 87 -6.47 6.21 -3.78
C ASP A 87 -7.10 6.98 -4.96
N GLN A 88 -8.41 6.78 -5.18
CA GLN A 88 -9.13 7.44 -6.28
C GLN A 88 -9.56 8.87 -5.97
N THR A 89 -9.92 9.16 -4.73
CA THR A 89 -10.55 10.44 -4.38
C THR A 89 -9.62 11.37 -3.59
N GLN A 90 -8.64 10.82 -2.86
CA GLN A 90 -7.78 11.55 -1.90
C GLN A 90 -8.62 12.38 -0.90
N ASP A 91 -9.82 11.86 -0.56
CA ASP A 91 -10.78 12.55 0.31
C ASP A 91 -10.34 12.40 1.77
N GLU A 92 -10.27 13.53 2.48
CA GLU A 92 -9.94 13.61 3.92
C GLU A 92 -10.81 12.67 4.77
N TYR A 93 -12.05 12.40 4.33
CA TYR A 93 -12.91 11.46 5.02
C TYR A 93 -12.34 10.04 5.04
N TYR A 94 -11.72 9.59 3.95
CA TYR A 94 -11.12 8.25 3.88
C TYR A 94 -9.72 8.20 4.49
N GLU A 95 -9.01 9.33 4.56
CA GLU A 95 -7.69 9.44 5.19
C GLU A 95 -7.71 8.98 6.66
N GLN A 96 -8.78 9.25 7.41
CA GLN A 96 -8.93 8.81 8.79
C GLN A 96 -8.92 7.27 8.99
N PHE A 97 -9.14 6.49 7.93
CA PHE A 97 -9.13 5.02 7.94
C PHE A 97 -7.83 4.42 7.39
N VAL A 98 -6.89 5.26 6.96
CA VAL A 98 -5.63 4.86 6.34
C VAL A 98 -4.47 5.39 7.17
N GLU A 99 -3.49 4.57 7.42
CA GLU A 99 -2.27 4.94 8.13
C GLU A 99 -1.06 4.65 7.27
N GLU A 100 -0.13 5.61 7.18
CA GLU A 100 1.16 5.38 6.53
C GLU A 100 2.04 4.53 7.43
N ILE A 101 2.27 3.30 7.02
CA ILE A 101 3.18 2.39 7.70
C ILE A 101 4.44 2.13 6.88
N ALA A 102 5.58 2.02 7.57
CA ALA A 102 6.81 1.62 6.90
C ALA A 102 6.66 0.20 6.34
N CYS A 103 6.97 0.03 5.05
CA CYS A 103 6.96 -1.28 4.41
C CYS A 103 7.82 -2.27 5.23
N HIS A 104 7.24 -3.39 5.67
CA HIS A 104 7.93 -4.39 6.49
C HIS A 104 9.09 -5.07 5.74
N THR A 105 9.08 -5.12 4.40
CA THR A 105 10.14 -5.68 3.58
C THR A 105 11.33 -4.74 3.46
N CYS A 106 11.10 -3.50 3.05
CA CYS A 106 12.20 -2.54 2.87
C CYS A 106 12.41 -1.60 4.06
N LYS A 107 11.52 -1.62 5.08
CA LYS A 107 11.59 -0.80 6.30
C LYS A 107 11.77 0.70 6.01
N GLY A 108 11.08 1.18 5.00
CA GLY A 108 11.15 2.57 4.55
C GLY A 108 12.28 2.89 3.57
N LYS A 109 13.23 1.99 3.33
CA LYS A 109 14.41 2.24 2.47
C LYS A 109 14.10 2.33 0.98
N ARG A 110 12.92 1.83 0.54
CA ARG A 110 12.46 1.83 -0.86
C ARG A 110 13.39 1.12 -1.86
N LEU A 111 14.34 0.33 -1.37
CA LEU A 111 15.35 -0.39 -2.15
C LEU A 111 15.30 -1.88 -1.83
N LYS A 112 15.66 -2.70 -2.82
CA LYS A 112 15.79 -4.15 -2.65
C LYS A 112 17.05 -4.48 -1.84
N PRO A 113 17.07 -5.61 -1.10
CA PRO A 113 18.24 -6.03 -0.31
C PRO A 113 19.52 -6.15 -1.15
N GLU A 114 19.41 -6.60 -2.40
CA GLU A 114 20.55 -6.77 -3.30
C GLU A 114 21.20 -5.43 -3.64
N VAL A 115 20.41 -4.37 -3.79
CA VAL A 115 20.90 -3.01 -4.04
C VAL A 115 21.62 -2.46 -2.80
N LEU A 116 21.09 -2.78 -1.60
CA LEU A 116 21.71 -2.37 -0.33
C LEU A 116 22.99 -3.14 0.00
N ALA A 117 23.24 -4.27 -0.66
CA ALA A 117 24.48 -5.02 -0.53
C ALA A 117 25.67 -4.35 -1.28
N VAL A 118 25.38 -3.45 -2.21
CA VAL A 118 26.44 -2.68 -2.92
C VAL A 118 26.92 -1.56 -2.02
N THR A 119 28.24 -1.51 -1.77
CA THR A 119 28.86 -0.51 -0.89
C THR A 119 30.01 0.22 -1.59
N ILE A 120 30.23 1.47 -1.19
CA ILE A 120 31.39 2.28 -1.51
C ILE A 120 31.94 2.89 -0.21
N GLY A 121 33.25 2.77 0.03
CA GLY A 121 33.80 3.21 1.31
C GLY A 121 33.19 2.55 2.54
N GLY A 122 32.66 1.31 2.41
CA GLY A 122 31.97 0.58 3.47
C GLY A 122 30.50 0.96 3.70
N MET A 123 29.95 1.94 2.96
CA MET A 123 28.57 2.40 3.10
C MET A 123 27.74 2.12 1.86
N ASN A 124 26.49 1.73 2.06
CA ASN A 124 25.50 1.56 0.98
C ASN A 124 24.78 2.88 0.69
N ILE A 125 24.00 2.90 -0.39
CA ILE A 125 23.29 4.10 -0.84
C ILE A 125 22.30 4.65 0.19
N ASP A 126 21.60 3.80 0.94
CA ASP A 126 20.67 4.22 1.98
C ASP A 126 21.39 4.94 3.12
N GLN A 127 22.54 4.41 3.55
CA GLN A 127 23.37 5.03 4.58
C GLN A 127 23.90 6.39 4.13
N VAL A 128 24.39 6.48 2.87
CA VAL A 128 24.89 7.75 2.32
C VAL A 128 23.77 8.78 2.17
N CYS A 129 22.58 8.37 1.70
CA CYS A 129 21.43 9.28 1.57
C CYS A 129 20.83 9.73 2.91
N SER A 130 21.11 9.00 3.99
CA SER A 130 20.65 9.37 5.34
C SER A 130 21.59 10.34 6.05
N MET A 131 22.74 10.67 5.47
CA MET A 131 23.69 11.66 6.01
C MET A 131 23.14 13.08 5.86
N SER A 132 23.53 13.95 6.78
CA SER A 132 23.44 15.39 6.56
C SER A 132 24.37 15.81 5.42
N VAL A 133 24.14 16.98 4.81
CA VAL A 133 24.98 17.49 3.70
C VAL A 133 26.45 17.58 4.13
N LYS A 134 26.72 18.04 5.34
CA LYS A 134 28.10 18.15 5.88
C LYS A 134 28.78 16.81 6.05
N GLU A 135 28.05 15.80 6.56
CA GLU A 135 28.58 14.44 6.70
C GLU A 135 28.83 13.81 5.33
N ALA A 136 27.93 14.01 4.37
CA ALA A 136 28.13 13.52 3.01
C ALA A 136 29.35 14.16 2.33
N ILE A 137 29.58 15.48 2.51
CA ILE A 137 30.80 16.15 2.01
C ILE A 137 32.05 15.49 2.63
N ALA A 138 32.06 15.35 3.96
CA ALA A 138 33.20 14.74 4.65
C ALA A 138 33.45 13.30 4.19
N PHE A 139 32.39 12.51 4.01
CA PHE A 139 32.50 11.14 3.48
C PHE A 139 33.09 11.10 2.07
N PHE A 140 32.57 11.89 1.14
CA PHE A 140 33.09 11.89 -0.23
C PHE A 140 34.48 12.51 -0.36
N ASP A 141 34.88 13.43 0.52
CA ASP A 141 36.22 14.01 0.52
C ASP A 141 37.24 13.04 1.10
N ALA A 142 36.86 12.21 2.08
CA ALA A 142 37.70 11.17 2.67
C ALA A 142 37.68 9.83 1.92
N LEU A 143 36.90 9.71 0.83
CA LEU A 143 36.72 8.45 0.13
C LEU A 143 38.01 8.06 -0.64
N GLU A 144 38.61 6.95 -0.21
CA GLU A 144 39.74 6.33 -0.87
C GLU A 144 39.26 5.21 -1.81
N LEU A 145 39.72 5.24 -3.06
CA LEU A 145 39.41 4.25 -4.08
C LEU A 145 40.72 3.74 -4.70
N ASP A 146 40.70 2.49 -5.18
CA ASP A 146 41.77 1.96 -5.98
C ASP A 146 41.93 2.73 -7.31
N GLU A 147 43.08 2.57 -7.99
CA GLU A 147 43.41 3.33 -9.21
C GLU A 147 42.32 3.19 -10.30
N VAL A 148 41.79 1.99 -10.51
CA VAL A 148 40.78 1.72 -11.54
C VAL A 148 39.46 2.41 -11.19
N LYS A 149 39.00 2.25 -9.95
CA LYS A 149 37.77 2.90 -9.47
C LYS A 149 37.89 4.42 -9.43
N THR A 150 39.10 4.93 -9.12
CA THR A 150 39.35 6.37 -9.13
C THR A 150 39.16 6.95 -10.52
N VAL A 151 39.67 6.30 -11.57
CA VAL A 151 39.49 6.75 -12.95
C VAL A 151 38.02 6.74 -13.35
N ILE A 152 37.30 5.66 -13.02
CA ILE A 152 35.88 5.51 -13.35
C ILE A 152 35.02 6.56 -12.62
N ALA A 153 35.29 6.78 -11.33
CA ALA A 153 34.48 7.64 -10.48
C ALA A 153 34.81 9.13 -10.57
N LYS A 154 35.92 9.52 -11.19
CA LYS A 154 36.47 10.88 -11.20
C LYS A 154 35.43 11.96 -11.52
N GLU A 155 34.77 11.86 -12.66
CA GLU A 155 33.80 12.89 -13.08
C GLU A 155 32.53 12.84 -12.22
N ILE A 156 32.09 11.64 -11.80
CA ILE A 156 30.94 11.45 -10.94
C ILE A 156 31.17 12.09 -9.57
N LEU A 157 32.30 11.82 -8.94
CA LEU A 157 32.66 12.39 -7.63
C LEU A 157 32.82 13.92 -7.70
N LYS A 158 33.38 14.44 -8.80
CA LYS A 158 33.47 15.88 -9.03
C LYS A 158 32.09 16.54 -9.01
N GLU A 159 31.12 15.96 -9.74
CA GLU A 159 29.74 16.48 -9.77
C GLU A 159 29.06 16.35 -8.41
N ILE A 160 29.19 15.22 -7.73
CA ILE A 160 28.61 15.01 -6.39
C ILE A 160 29.15 16.06 -5.42
N ARG A 161 30.45 16.24 -5.35
CA ARG A 161 31.10 17.23 -4.46
C ARG A 161 30.67 18.66 -4.79
N ALA A 162 30.55 19.02 -6.06
CA ALA A 162 30.12 20.35 -6.47
C ALA A 162 28.66 20.61 -6.01
N ARG A 163 27.77 19.65 -6.19
CA ARG A 163 26.37 19.79 -5.79
C ARG A 163 26.17 19.80 -4.27
N LEU A 164 26.89 18.95 -3.54
CA LEU A 164 26.84 18.94 -2.08
C LEU A 164 27.34 20.28 -1.48
N ARG A 165 28.43 20.83 -2.00
CA ARG A 165 28.97 22.13 -1.56
C ARG A 165 28.03 23.28 -1.89
N PHE A 166 27.29 23.20 -2.99
CA PHE A 166 26.25 24.19 -3.30
C PHE A 166 25.08 24.14 -2.29
N LEU A 167 24.76 22.98 -1.74
CA LEU A 167 23.70 22.81 -0.73
C LEU A 167 24.15 23.22 0.68
N ASP A 168 25.44 23.34 0.95
CA ASP A 168 26.00 23.72 2.26
C ASP A 168 26.14 25.26 2.40
N THR A 169 25.75 26.03 1.37
CA THR A 169 25.71 27.49 1.39
C THR A 169 24.41 28.00 1.94
#